data_2419502b4f0a462b63ffbe42aca31fa2
#
_entry.id   2419502b4f0a462b63ffbe42aca31fa2
#
_cell.length_a   1.000
_cell.length_b   1.000
_cell.length_c   1.000
_cell.angle_alpha   90.00
_cell.angle_beta   90.00
_cell.angle_gamma   90.00
#
_symmetry.space_group_name_H-M   'P 1'
#
loop_
_entity.id
_entity.type
_entity.pdbx_description
1 polymer ?
#
loop_
_entity_poly.entity_id
_entity_poly.type
_entity_poly.pdbx_seq_one_letter_code
_entity_poly.pdbx_strand_id
1 'polypeptide(L)'
;AQIAAETTDFFDPKAIHHFVTELAKVSAIDLVLIAQGALPEQKDCEQDLTLCNDTIQINGVSPILFAEAFANVLEAQNHGTLAIIGSVAGDRGRKSNYIYGAGKGLVNSYIQGLQHRFGNHPHIHIAVIKPGPTDTPMTIRFKQKGMKMASPQAVANVIVKSLDNKIDTIYAPKQWKYIMGVVKHIPTFVFNKINL
;
A
#
# COMPACT_ATOMS: atom_id res chain seq x y z
N ALA A 1 7.80 12.17 -22.40
CA ALA A 1 7.31 10.85 -21.98
C ALA A 1 6.02 10.55 -22.73
N GLN A 2 5.87 9.32 -23.21
CA GLN A 2 4.61 8.84 -23.78
C GLN A 2 3.73 8.33 -22.63
N ILE A 3 2.44 8.73 -22.60
CA ILE A 3 1.48 8.31 -21.59
C ILE A 3 0.39 7.51 -22.29
N ALA A 4 0.07 6.33 -21.78
CA ALA A 4 -1.09 5.54 -22.16
C ALA A 4 -1.98 5.33 -20.91
N ALA A 5 -3.30 5.21 -21.14
CA ALA A 5 -4.25 4.91 -20.09
C ALA A 5 -5.06 3.67 -20.49
N GLU A 6 -5.10 2.71 -19.59
CA GLU A 6 -5.82 1.45 -19.76
C GLU A 6 -6.78 1.24 -18.59
N THR A 7 -7.86 0.50 -18.81
CA THR A 7 -8.84 0.15 -17.79
C THR A 7 -8.95 -1.36 -17.65
N THR A 8 -9.11 -1.84 -16.42
CA THR A 8 -9.35 -3.26 -16.14
C THR A 8 -10.27 -3.40 -14.92
N ASP A 9 -10.89 -4.55 -14.76
CA ASP A 9 -11.60 -4.87 -13.53
C ASP A 9 -10.60 -5.20 -12.42
N PHE A 10 -10.54 -4.35 -11.40
CA PHE A 10 -9.63 -4.49 -10.25
C PHE A 10 -9.98 -5.66 -9.32
N PHE A 11 -11.13 -6.29 -9.49
CA PHE A 11 -11.61 -7.36 -8.60
C PHE A 11 -11.64 -8.72 -9.30
N ASP A 12 -11.56 -8.77 -10.62
CA ASP A 12 -11.49 -10.03 -11.36
C ASP A 12 -10.04 -10.50 -11.56
N PRO A 13 -9.62 -11.61 -10.93
CA PRO A 13 -8.26 -12.15 -11.10
C PRO A 13 -7.89 -12.46 -12.54
N LYS A 14 -8.86 -12.85 -13.39
CA LYS A 14 -8.60 -13.15 -14.80
C LYS A 14 -8.34 -11.87 -15.60
N ALA A 15 -9.12 -10.82 -15.34
CA ALA A 15 -8.92 -9.52 -15.97
C ALA A 15 -7.56 -8.92 -15.56
N ILE A 16 -7.19 -9.01 -14.27
CA ILE A 16 -5.88 -8.58 -13.77
C ILE A 16 -4.75 -9.34 -14.47
N HIS A 17 -4.84 -10.67 -14.53
CA HIS A 17 -3.81 -11.50 -15.19
C HIS A 17 -3.67 -11.14 -16.67
N HIS A 18 -4.79 -11.01 -17.38
CA HIS A 18 -4.79 -10.63 -18.79
C HIS A 18 -4.14 -9.25 -19.00
N PHE A 19 -4.58 -8.25 -18.23
CA PHE A 19 -4.04 -6.89 -18.27
C PHE A 19 -2.51 -6.86 -18.10
N VAL A 20 -1.99 -7.53 -17.06
CA VAL A 20 -0.55 -7.56 -16.77
C VAL A 20 0.22 -8.30 -17.87
N THR A 21 -0.34 -9.40 -18.38
CA THR A 21 0.28 -10.18 -19.45
C THR A 21 0.37 -9.39 -20.76
N GLU A 22 -0.68 -8.67 -21.14
CA GLU A 22 -0.67 -7.83 -22.35
C GLU A 22 0.31 -6.66 -22.20
N LEU A 23 0.34 -6.02 -21.03
CA LEU A 23 1.28 -4.93 -20.76
C LEU A 23 2.75 -5.40 -20.87
N ALA A 24 3.07 -6.59 -20.35
CA ALA A 24 4.41 -7.15 -20.41
C ALA A 24 4.89 -7.52 -21.83
N LYS A 25 3.97 -7.69 -22.78
CA LYS A 25 4.32 -7.92 -24.20
C LYS A 25 4.78 -6.64 -24.91
N VAL A 26 4.38 -5.47 -24.42
CA VAL A 26 4.71 -4.19 -25.06
C VAL A 26 6.15 -3.78 -24.82
N SER A 27 6.62 -3.91 -23.58
CA SER A 27 8.01 -3.60 -23.19
C SER A 27 8.36 -4.21 -21.85
N ALA A 28 9.66 -4.30 -21.56
CA ALA A 28 10.13 -4.62 -20.20
C ALA A 28 9.62 -3.56 -19.18
N ILE A 29 9.35 -3.99 -17.97
CA ILE A 29 8.78 -3.14 -16.91
C ILE A 29 9.86 -2.82 -15.87
N ASP A 30 10.29 -1.56 -15.81
CA ASP A 30 11.32 -1.12 -14.86
C ASP A 30 10.76 -0.86 -13.46
N LEU A 31 9.54 -0.26 -13.40
CA LEU A 31 8.89 0.10 -12.13
C LEU A 31 7.39 -0.12 -12.20
N VAL A 32 6.88 -0.85 -11.23
CA VAL A 32 5.45 -0.96 -10.94
C VAL A 32 5.15 -0.21 -9.64
N LEU A 33 4.18 0.70 -9.67
CA LEU A 33 3.65 1.36 -8.48
C LEU A 33 2.15 1.03 -8.33
N ILE A 34 1.83 0.19 -7.35
CA ILE A 34 0.44 -0.17 -7.03
C ILE A 34 -0.09 0.82 -5.98
N ALA A 35 -1.07 1.64 -6.36
CA ALA A 35 -1.50 2.79 -5.57
C ALA A 35 -3.02 2.85 -5.28
N GLN A 36 -3.79 1.84 -5.69
CA GLN A 36 -5.24 1.83 -5.43
C GLN A 36 -5.55 1.74 -3.93
N GLY A 37 -6.70 2.31 -3.58
CA GLY A 37 -7.21 2.27 -2.21
C GLY A 37 -8.35 3.25 -1.98
N ALA A 38 -9.15 2.95 -0.95
CA ALA A 38 -10.26 3.78 -0.49
C ALA A 38 -10.27 3.83 1.04
N LEU A 39 -10.73 4.93 1.61
CA LEU A 39 -10.80 5.12 3.06
C LEU A 39 -12.19 5.63 3.46
N PRO A 40 -13.20 4.76 3.49
CA PRO A 40 -14.52 5.10 4.00
C PRO A 40 -14.50 5.41 5.51
N GLU A 41 -15.62 5.94 6.03
CA GLU A 41 -15.77 6.08 7.48
C GLU A 41 -15.87 4.70 8.12
N GLN A 42 -15.17 4.52 9.24
CA GLN A 42 -15.19 3.24 9.97
C GLN A 42 -16.61 2.84 10.40
N LYS A 43 -17.41 3.82 10.86
CA LYS A 43 -18.79 3.58 11.29
C LYS A 43 -19.71 3.11 10.17
N ASP A 44 -19.49 3.59 8.94
CA ASP A 44 -20.27 3.15 7.79
C ASP A 44 -19.96 1.68 7.46
N CYS A 45 -18.68 1.31 7.52
CA CYS A 45 -18.26 -0.10 7.36
C CYS A 45 -18.81 -1.03 8.46
N GLU A 46 -19.02 -0.52 9.68
CA GLU A 46 -19.61 -1.31 10.78
C GLU A 46 -21.08 -1.63 10.54
N GLN A 47 -21.78 -0.79 9.79
CA GLN A 47 -23.21 -0.90 9.51
C GLN A 47 -23.51 -1.55 8.16
N ASP A 48 -22.54 -1.55 7.24
CA ASP A 48 -22.68 -2.11 5.90
C ASP A 48 -21.55 -3.11 5.59
N LEU A 49 -21.90 -4.41 5.62
CA LEU A 49 -20.95 -5.48 5.31
C LEU A 49 -20.49 -5.48 3.84
N THR A 50 -21.28 -4.91 2.92
CA THR A 50 -20.87 -4.75 1.53
C THR A 50 -19.75 -3.73 1.44
N LEU A 51 -19.92 -2.56 2.05
CA LEU A 51 -18.87 -1.55 2.14
C LEU A 51 -17.63 -2.05 2.89
N CYS A 52 -17.83 -2.86 3.94
CA CYS A 52 -16.74 -3.51 4.66
C CYS A 52 -15.94 -4.43 3.73
N ASN A 53 -16.62 -5.32 2.99
CA ASN A 53 -16.01 -6.22 2.02
C ASN A 53 -15.24 -5.42 0.94
N ASP A 54 -15.89 -4.44 0.32
CA ASP A 54 -15.29 -3.62 -0.74
C ASP A 54 -14.05 -2.87 -0.25
N THR A 55 -14.09 -2.42 1.00
CA THR A 55 -12.93 -1.77 1.64
C THR A 55 -11.75 -2.73 1.79
N ILE A 56 -11.99 -3.99 2.16
CA ILE A 56 -10.94 -5.01 2.25
C ILE A 56 -10.44 -5.39 0.85
N GLN A 57 -11.35 -5.55 -0.11
CA GLN A 57 -11.02 -5.89 -1.50
C GLN A 57 -10.10 -4.84 -2.12
N ILE A 58 -10.47 -3.56 -2.11
CA ILE A 58 -9.71 -2.49 -2.78
C ILE A 58 -8.39 -2.16 -2.06
N ASN A 59 -8.30 -2.33 -0.73
CA ASN A 59 -7.11 -1.98 0.04
C ASN A 59 -6.16 -3.15 0.31
N GLY A 60 -6.62 -4.38 0.12
CA GLY A 60 -5.87 -5.59 0.44
C GLY A 60 -5.80 -6.57 -0.70
N VAL A 61 -6.93 -7.18 -1.05
CA VAL A 61 -6.96 -8.30 -2.01
C VAL A 61 -6.52 -7.87 -3.40
N SER A 62 -7.16 -6.86 -3.98
CA SER A 62 -6.83 -6.35 -5.32
C SER A 62 -5.36 -5.94 -5.46
N PRO A 63 -4.77 -5.11 -4.56
CA PRO A 63 -3.35 -4.79 -4.61
C PRO A 63 -2.44 -6.01 -4.61
N ILE A 64 -2.76 -7.05 -3.85
CA ILE A 64 -1.98 -8.29 -3.79
C ILE A 64 -2.06 -9.07 -5.10
N LEU A 65 -3.24 -9.17 -5.72
CA LEU A 65 -3.41 -9.86 -6.99
C LEU A 65 -2.60 -9.18 -8.11
N PHE A 66 -2.62 -7.85 -8.17
CA PHE A 66 -1.74 -7.11 -9.09
C PHE A 66 -0.27 -7.33 -8.77
N ALA A 67 0.10 -7.28 -7.49
CA ALA A 67 1.48 -7.47 -7.07
C ALA A 67 2.00 -8.86 -7.46
N GLU A 68 1.20 -9.93 -7.27
CA GLU A 68 1.59 -11.29 -7.64
C GLU A 68 1.73 -11.44 -9.16
N ALA A 69 0.78 -10.87 -9.93
CA ALA A 69 0.86 -10.91 -11.39
C ALA A 69 2.12 -10.19 -11.92
N PHE A 70 2.42 -9.00 -11.41
CA PHE A 70 3.64 -8.26 -11.79
C PHE A 70 4.92 -8.93 -11.26
N ALA A 71 4.89 -9.53 -10.07
CA ALA A 71 6.04 -10.24 -9.52
C ALA A 71 6.51 -11.36 -10.45
N ASN A 72 5.58 -12.12 -11.02
CA ASN A 72 5.89 -13.18 -12.00
C ASN A 72 6.50 -12.60 -13.29
N VAL A 73 6.07 -11.44 -13.74
CA VAL A 73 6.67 -10.74 -14.90
C VAL A 73 8.09 -10.29 -14.57
N LEU A 74 8.30 -9.65 -13.40
CA LEU A 74 9.63 -9.19 -12.97
C LEU A 74 10.60 -10.39 -12.80
N GLU A 75 10.12 -11.51 -12.29
CA GLU A 75 10.92 -12.73 -12.18
C GLU A 75 11.34 -13.26 -13.55
N ALA A 76 10.40 -13.33 -14.50
CA ALA A 76 10.69 -13.81 -15.86
C ALA A 76 11.69 -12.91 -16.60
N GLN A 77 11.61 -11.60 -16.42
CA GLN A 77 12.56 -10.64 -17.01
C GLN A 77 13.84 -10.44 -16.18
N ASN A 78 13.90 -10.98 -14.95
CA ASN A 78 15.02 -10.93 -14.01
C ASN A 78 15.48 -9.50 -13.63
N HIS A 79 14.62 -8.51 -13.68
CA HIS A 79 14.90 -7.15 -13.20
C HIS A 79 13.63 -6.36 -12.95
N GLY A 80 13.75 -5.22 -12.22
CA GLY A 80 12.71 -4.24 -12.01
C GLY A 80 12.39 -3.99 -10.55
N THR A 81 11.50 -3.05 -10.32
CA THR A 81 11.04 -2.64 -8.98
C THR A 81 9.54 -2.77 -8.88
N LEU A 82 9.04 -3.46 -7.86
CA LEU A 82 7.63 -3.48 -7.48
C LEU A 82 7.46 -2.71 -6.17
N ALA A 83 6.71 -1.63 -6.21
CA ALA A 83 6.38 -0.80 -5.06
C ALA A 83 4.86 -0.79 -4.84
N ILE A 84 4.42 -0.96 -3.58
CA ILE A 84 3.00 -0.96 -3.24
C ILE A 84 2.70 0.06 -2.15
N ILE A 85 1.63 0.83 -2.33
CA ILE A 85 1.18 1.80 -1.32
C ILE A 85 0.39 1.07 -0.23
N GLY A 86 1.07 0.79 0.87
CA GLY A 86 0.50 0.38 2.13
C GLY A 86 -0.04 1.56 2.95
N SER A 87 0.14 1.50 4.25
CA SER A 87 -0.17 2.58 5.20
C SER A 87 0.43 2.27 6.56
N VAL A 88 0.70 3.30 7.37
CA VAL A 88 0.96 3.14 8.80
C VAL A 88 -0.25 2.52 9.55
N ALA A 89 -1.45 2.61 8.99
CA ALA A 89 -2.65 1.98 9.55
C ALA A 89 -2.60 0.45 9.50
N GLY A 90 -1.83 -0.13 8.57
CA GLY A 90 -1.63 -1.57 8.47
C GLY A 90 -0.62 -2.15 9.48
N ASP A 91 0.05 -1.30 10.26
CA ASP A 91 1.04 -1.74 11.25
C ASP A 91 0.39 -2.16 12.59
N ARG A 92 -0.76 -1.57 12.93
CA ARG A 92 -1.54 -1.91 14.12
C ARG A 92 -2.99 -1.47 13.95
N GLY A 93 -3.95 -2.36 14.25
CA GLY A 93 -5.39 -2.06 14.21
C GLY A 93 -5.76 -0.97 15.21
N ARG A 94 -6.60 -0.02 14.78
CA ARG A 94 -7.10 1.10 15.58
C ARG A 94 -8.62 1.21 15.43
N LYS A 95 -9.33 1.54 16.51
CA LYS A 95 -10.79 1.66 16.50
C LYS A 95 -11.34 2.65 15.47
N SER A 96 -10.51 3.61 15.07
CA SER A 96 -10.90 4.66 14.11
C SER A 96 -10.91 4.20 12.65
N ASN A 97 -10.24 3.07 12.29
CA ASN A 97 -10.09 2.63 10.90
C ASN A 97 -9.60 1.18 10.77
N TYR A 98 -10.08 0.26 11.61
CA TYR A 98 -9.55 -1.12 11.64
C TYR A 98 -9.88 -1.92 10.38
N ILE A 99 -10.98 -1.65 9.67
CA ILE A 99 -11.31 -2.32 8.40
C ILE A 99 -10.30 -1.94 7.32
N TYR A 100 -10.05 -0.64 7.14
CA TYR A 100 -8.99 -0.14 6.27
C TYR A 100 -7.61 -0.67 6.70
N GLY A 101 -7.34 -0.60 8.01
CA GLY A 101 -6.11 -1.11 8.61
C GLY A 101 -5.88 -2.60 8.36
N ALA A 102 -6.93 -3.42 8.39
CA ALA A 102 -6.87 -4.84 8.06
C ALA A 102 -6.45 -5.08 6.60
N GLY A 103 -7.07 -4.38 5.64
CA GLY A 103 -6.66 -4.44 4.22
C GLY A 103 -5.19 -4.05 4.02
N LYS A 104 -4.75 -2.96 4.66
CA LYS A 104 -3.34 -2.54 4.58
C LYS A 104 -2.39 -3.45 5.39
N GLY A 105 -2.87 -4.13 6.42
CA GLY A 105 -2.15 -5.18 7.15
C GLY A 105 -1.92 -6.43 6.29
N LEU A 106 -2.92 -6.81 5.50
CA LEU A 106 -2.81 -7.90 4.52
C LEU A 106 -1.69 -7.61 3.51
N VAL A 107 -1.66 -6.40 2.95
CA VAL A 107 -0.57 -5.94 2.06
C VAL A 107 0.79 -5.99 2.76
N ASN A 108 0.89 -5.54 4.02
CA ASN A 108 2.15 -5.56 4.75
C ASN A 108 2.71 -6.98 4.93
N SER A 109 1.84 -7.94 5.26
CA SER A 109 2.25 -9.36 5.43
C SER A 109 2.65 -9.98 4.09
N TYR A 110 1.86 -9.75 3.05
CA TYR A 110 2.13 -10.25 1.70
C TYR A 110 3.49 -9.76 1.16
N ILE A 111 3.76 -8.46 1.26
CA ILE A 111 5.02 -7.87 0.77
C ILE A 111 6.24 -8.42 1.50
N GLN A 112 6.15 -8.70 2.81
CA GLN A 112 7.24 -9.36 3.54
C GLN A 112 7.56 -10.75 2.96
N GLY A 113 6.52 -11.53 2.61
CA GLY A 113 6.70 -12.80 1.93
C GLY A 113 7.33 -12.63 0.55
N LEU A 114 6.90 -11.62 -0.20
CA LEU A 114 7.44 -11.34 -1.52
C LEU A 114 8.90 -10.85 -1.46
N GLN A 115 9.25 -10.01 -0.50
CA GLN A 115 10.63 -9.60 -0.21
C GLN A 115 11.52 -10.82 0.10
N HIS A 116 11.00 -11.78 0.86
CA HIS A 116 11.71 -13.03 1.14
C HIS A 116 11.90 -13.90 -0.12
N ARG A 117 10.85 -14.02 -0.97
CA ARG A 117 10.93 -14.74 -2.26
C ARG A 117 12.05 -14.18 -3.14
N PHE A 118 12.17 -12.86 -3.22
CA PHE A 118 13.14 -12.18 -4.07
C PHE A 118 14.46 -11.82 -3.38
N GLY A 119 14.69 -12.26 -2.15
CA GLY A 119 15.88 -11.91 -1.37
C GLY A 119 17.23 -12.30 -2.02
N ASN A 120 17.22 -13.28 -2.93
CA ASN A 120 18.40 -13.72 -3.69
C ASN A 120 18.41 -13.21 -5.14
N HIS A 121 17.53 -12.29 -5.53
CA HIS A 121 17.43 -11.69 -6.86
C HIS A 121 17.95 -10.25 -6.87
N PRO A 122 19.25 -10.00 -7.10
CA PRO A 122 19.88 -8.68 -6.88
C PRO A 122 19.34 -7.58 -7.80
N HIS A 123 18.69 -7.95 -8.90
CA HIS A 123 18.15 -7.00 -9.88
C HIS A 123 16.64 -6.74 -9.70
N ILE A 124 15.98 -7.44 -8.76
CA ILE A 124 14.56 -7.25 -8.45
C ILE A 124 14.45 -6.61 -7.07
N HIS A 125 13.72 -5.49 -6.98
CA HIS A 125 13.50 -4.78 -5.72
C HIS A 125 12.00 -4.75 -5.39
N ILE A 126 11.66 -5.17 -4.18
CA ILE A 126 10.29 -5.22 -3.67
C ILE A 126 10.14 -4.24 -2.51
N ALA A 127 9.26 -3.25 -2.63
CA ALA A 127 9.10 -2.21 -1.63
C ALA A 127 7.65 -2.03 -1.16
N VAL A 128 7.45 -1.86 0.15
CA VAL A 128 6.21 -1.36 0.72
C VAL A 128 6.37 0.09 1.17
N ILE A 129 5.47 0.94 0.71
CA ILE A 129 5.42 2.35 1.09
C ILE A 129 4.33 2.50 2.16
N LYS A 130 4.67 3.07 3.30
CA LYS A 130 3.77 3.29 4.44
C LYS A 130 3.59 4.78 4.70
N PRO A 131 2.69 5.45 3.96
CA PRO A 131 2.39 6.85 4.21
C PRO A 131 1.74 7.02 5.59
N GLY A 132 2.10 8.11 6.27
CA GLY A 132 1.27 8.70 7.32
C GLY A 132 0.15 9.55 6.72
N PRO A 133 -0.60 10.31 7.55
CA PRO A 133 -1.62 11.22 7.07
C PRO A 133 -1.04 12.20 6.05
N THR A 134 -1.56 12.14 4.82
CA THR A 134 -1.13 12.95 3.68
C THR A 134 -2.32 13.78 3.20
N ASP A 135 -2.10 15.05 2.88
CA ASP A 135 -3.13 16.00 2.45
C ASP A 135 -3.61 15.68 1.02
N THR A 136 -4.62 14.86 0.93
CA THR A 136 -5.23 14.39 -0.33
C THR A 136 -6.76 14.43 -0.22
N PRO A 137 -7.51 14.33 -1.32
CA PRO A 137 -8.97 14.22 -1.27
C PRO A 137 -9.47 13.11 -0.34
N MET A 138 -8.77 11.97 -0.26
CA MET A 138 -9.11 10.84 0.60
C MET A 138 -9.10 11.21 2.11
N THR A 139 -8.31 12.19 2.50
CA THR A 139 -8.07 12.56 3.91
C THR A 139 -8.63 13.93 4.31
N ILE A 140 -9.38 14.58 3.42
CA ILE A 140 -9.91 15.95 3.63
C ILE A 140 -10.69 16.10 4.93
N ARG A 141 -11.46 15.08 5.31
CA ARG A 141 -12.25 15.06 6.57
C ARG A 141 -11.39 15.11 7.82
N PHE A 142 -10.20 14.50 7.80
CA PHE A 142 -9.27 14.54 8.93
C PHE A 142 -8.57 15.90 9.02
N LYS A 143 -8.28 16.52 7.88
CA LYS A 143 -7.77 17.89 7.81
C LYS A 143 -8.75 18.89 8.42
N GLN A 144 -10.04 18.75 8.09
CA GLN A 144 -11.11 19.58 8.67
C GLN A 144 -11.23 19.41 10.19
N LYS A 145 -10.87 18.24 10.74
CA LYS A 145 -10.79 17.97 12.18
C LYS A 145 -9.47 18.43 12.83
N GLY A 146 -8.63 19.20 12.11
CA GLY A 146 -7.38 19.78 12.61
C GLY A 146 -6.16 18.85 12.61
N MET A 147 -6.24 17.68 11.94
CA MET A 147 -5.08 16.77 11.85
C MET A 147 -3.96 17.38 11.00
N LYS A 148 -2.75 17.42 11.54
CA LYS A 148 -1.56 17.81 10.78
C LYS A 148 -1.19 16.73 9.75
N MET A 149 -1.06 17.15 8.50
CA MET A 149 -0.76 16.25 7.38
C MET A 149 0.50 16.66 6.64
N ALA A 150 1.17 15.67 6.04
CA ALA A 150 2.25 15.93 5.12
C ALA A 150 1.69 16.35 3.75
N SER A 151 2.40 17.23 3.02
CA SER A 151 2.03 17.53 1.65
C SER A 151 2.30 16.32 0.74
N PRO A 152 1.49 16.11 -0.32
CA PRO A 152 1.72 15.05 -1.30
C PRO A 152 3.13 15.11 -1.89
N GLN A 153 3.62 16.31 -2.18
CA GLN A 153 4.96 16.51 -2.74
C GLN A 153 6.06 16.04 -1.78
N ALA A 154 5.94 16.35 -0.48
CA ALA A 154 6.93 15.89 0.52
C ALA A 154 6.94 14.36 0.63
N VAL A 155 5.76 13.74 0.59
CA VAL A 155 5.62 12.27 0.60
C VAL A 155 6.22 11.66 -0.66
N ALA A 156 5.89 12.20 -1.85
CA ALA A 156 6.43 11.73 -3.13
C ALA A 156 7.97 11.80 -3.18
N ASN A 157 8.55 12.91 -2.72
CA ASN A 157 10.02 13.07 -2.68
C ASN A 157 10.70 12.02 -1.78
N VAL A 158 10.07 11.67 -0.64
CA VAL A 158 10.58 10.60 0.23
C VAL A 158 10.49 9.26 -0.48
N ILE A 159 9.38 8.98 -1.17
CA ILE A 159 9.17 7.71 -1.91
C ILE A 159 10.22 7.54 -3.00
N VAL A 160 10.34 8.51 -3.91
CA VAL A 160 11.29 8.45 -5.04
C VAL A 160 12.71 8.22 -4.52
N LYS A 161 13.18 9.09 -3.60
CA LYS A 161 14.52 8.95 -3.01
C LYS A 161 14.74 7.59 -2.33
N SER A 162 13.71 7.02 -1.73
CA SER A 162 13.84 5.74 -1.04
C SER A 162 13.87 4.57 -2.01
N LEU A 163 13.10 4.63 -3.10
CA LEU A 163 13.13 3.63 -4.18
C LEU A 163 14.47 3.63 -4.90
N ASP A 164 15.04 4.82 -5.21
CA ASP A 164 16.38 4.97 -5.80
C ASP A 164 17.47 4.33 -4.93
N ASN A 165 17.29 4.37 -3.59
CA ASN A 165 18.21 3.76 -2.63
C ASN A 165 17.84 2.31 -2.27
N LYS A 166 16.92 1.66 -2.99
CA LYS A 166 16.50 0.27 -2.77
C LYS A 166 16.03 -0.02 -1.34
N ILE A 167 15.26 0.89 -0.74
CA ILE A 167 14.71 0.72 0.61
C ILE A 167 13.43 -0.13 0.55
N ASP A 168 13.41 -1.26 1.23
CA ASP A 168 12.31 -2.24 1.20
C ASP A 168 11.06 -1.78 1.95
N THR A 169 11.22 -1.06 3.07
CA THR A 169 10.10 -0.51 3.87
C THR A 169 10.27 0.99 4.03
N ILE A 170 9.38 1.74 3.37
CA ILE A 170 9.45 3.19 3.24
C ILE A 170 8.35 3.84 4.09
N TYR A 171 8.72 4.49 5.17
CA TYR A 171 7.80 5.36 5.91
C TYR A 171 7.88 6.79 5.38
N ALA A 172 6.74 7.36 4.98
CA ALA A 172 6.68 8.69 4.37
C ALA A 172 5.60 9.58 5.05
N PRO A 173 5.99 10.62 5.79
CA PRO A 173 7.36 11.05 6.17
C PRO A 173 8.09 10.06 7.09
N LYS A 174 9.43 10.11 7.09
CA LYS A 174 10.30 9.16 7.81
C LYS A 174 10.05 9.05 9.32
N GLN A 175 9.54 10.10 9.95
CA GLN A 175 9.20 10.10 11.39
C GLN A 175 8.21 8.98 11.78
N TRP A 176 7.36 8.55 10.85
CA TRP A 176 6.41 7.48 11.10
C TRP A 176 7.07 6.13 11.39
N LYS A 177 8.32 5.93 10.95
CA LYS A 177 9.10 4.74 11.33
C LYS A 177 9.25 4.64 12.85
N TYR A 178 9.60 5.74 13.51
CA TYR A 178 9.79 5.79 14.96
C TYR A 178 8.46 5.76 15.70
N ILE A 179 7.47 6.53 15.24
CA ILE A 179 6.11 6.55 15.83
C ILE A 179 5.53 5.14 15.80
N MET A 180 5.54 4.46 14.66
CA MET A 180 5.00 3.10 14.54
C MET A 180 5.87 2.06 15.26
N GLY A 181 7.18 2.29 15.37
CA GLY A 181 8.05 1.50 16.22
C GLY A 181 7.57 1.47 17.67
N VAL A 182 7.17 2.60 18.23
CA VAL A 182 6.57 2.67 19.56
C VAL A 182 5.16 2.09 19.57
N VAL A 183 4.29 2.53 18.67
CA VAL A 183 2.86 2.16 18.64
C VAL A 183 2.67 0.64 18.57
N LYS A 184 3.48 -0.07 17.79
CA LYS A 184 3.38 -1.53 17.66
C LYS A 184 3.67 -2.29 18.96
N HIS A 185 4.48 -1.72 19.84
CA HIS A 185 4.91 -2.38 21.09
C HIS A 185 4.12 -1.93 22.32
N ILE A 186 3.18 -1.00 22.20
CA ILE A 186 2.33 -0.60 23.34
C ILE A 186 1.51 -1.83 23.77
N PRO A 187 1.54 -2.23 25.07
CA PRO A 187 0.74 -3.34 25.57
C PRO A 187 -0.76 -3.12 25.29
N THR A 188 -1.50 -4.18 24.97
CA THR A 188 -2.91 -4.09 24.55
C THR A 188 -3.78 -3.40 25.59
N PHE A 189 -3.57 -3.68 26.89
CA PHE A 189 -4.36 -3.06 27.95
C PHE A 189 -4.16 -1.54 28.08
N VAL A 190 -3.00 -1.02 27.67
CA VAL A 190 -2.72 0.42 27.56
C VAL A 190 -3.33 0.96 26.27
N PHE A 191 -3.07 0.27 25.14
CA PHE A 191 -3.51 0.69 23.82
C PHE A 191 -5.04 0.86 23.73
N ASN A 192 -5.79 -0.03 24.37
CA ASN A 192 -7.27 0.02 24.38
C ASN A 192 -7.83 1.25 25.10
N LYS A 193 -7.03 1.93 25.93
CA LYS A 193 -7.42 3.15 26.64
C LYS A 193 -7.04 4.45 25.91
N ILE A 194 -6.27 4.34 24.82
CA ILE A 194 -5.77 5.49 24.06
C ILE A 194 -6.69 5.73 22.85
N ASN A 195 -6.97 7.00 22.58
CA ASN A 195 -7.62 7.44 21.36
C ASN A 195 -6.55 7.84 20.32
N LEU A 196 -6.21 6.90 19.43
CA LEU A 196 -5.29 7.11 18.32
C LEU A 196 -6.03 7.03 16.98
#